data_e2801de60f9f471f13990503ade3d070
#
_entry.id   e2801de60f9f471f13990503ade3d070
#
_cell.length_a   1.000
_cell.length_b   1.000
_cell.length_c   1.000
_cell.angle_alpha   90.00
_cell.angle_beta   90.00
_cell.angle_gamma   90.00
#
_symmetry.space_group_name_H-M   'P 1'
#
loop_
_entity.id
_entity.type
_entity.pdbx_description
1 polymer ?
#
loop_
_entity_poly.entity_id
_entity_poly.type
_entity_poly.pdbx_seq_one_letter_code
_entity_poly.pdbx_strand_id
1 'polypeptide(L)'
;AKNVLGDCLLTKALQNSEIALYDIDEERLMESKLMLDNINKNMNENRAKISTYLGVEERKNALKDSKYIINAIQVGGYEPSTVIDFEIPKKYGLQQTIGDTLGIGGIFRALRTIPVLFDIAEDIKDVCPNAWFLNYTNPMAILTGALLKKGIKTVGLCHSVQKCAEEILTGVNMYENVKDLQWKIAGINHQAWLLEITDEGKDIYPEIKKRA
;
A
#
# COMPACT_ATOMS: atom_id res chain seq x y z
N ALA A 1 10.29 0.41 1.72
CA ALA A 1 10.73 1.15 2.90
C ALA A 1 11.11 2.59 2.57
N LYS A 2 12.02 2.85 1.62
CA LYS A 2 12.62 4.16 1.33
C LYS A 2 11.59 5.30 1.23
N ASN A 3 10.61 5.20 0.37
CA ASN A 3 9.68 6.30 0.13
C ASN A 3 8.81 6.57 1.35
N VAL A 4 8.04 5.58 1.82
CA VAL A 4 7.08 5.78 2.90
C VAL A 4 7.77 6.12 4.23
N LEU A 5 8.77 5.34 4.65
CA LEU A 5 9.45 5.57 5.92
C LEU A 5 10.45 6.74 5.84
N GLY A 6 11.05 6.97 4.66
CA GLY A 6 11.84 8.17 4.40
C GLY A 6 11.01 9.44 4.60
N ASP A 7 9.81 9.49 4.02
CA ASP A 7 8.88 10.62 4.20
C ASP A 7 8.44 10.78 5.66
N CYS A 8 8.28 9.68 6.41
CA CYS A 8 8.03 9.75 7.85
C CYS A 8 9.18 10.44 8.59
N LEU A 9 10.43 10.10 8.29
CA LEU A 9 11.61 10.71 8.91
C LEU A 9 11.75 12.22 8.58
N LEU A 10 11.23 12.65 7.44
CA LEU A 10 11.23 14.05 7.01
C LEU A 10 10.03 14.84 7.56
N THR A 11 8.99 14.16 8.00
CA THR A 11 7.78 14.80 8.52
C THR A 11 7.98 15.21 9.99
N LYS A 12 7.91 16.51 10.28
CA LYS A 12 8.20 17.08 11.60
C LYS A 12 7.53 16.35 12.78
N ALA A 13 6.28 15.92 12.62
CA ALA A 13 5.53 15.20 13.65
C ALA A 13 6.01 13.76 13.90
N LEU A 14 6.79 13.17 12.96
CA LEU A 14 7.23 11.79 12.99
C LEU A 14 8.74 11.62 13.12
N GLN A 15 9.50 12.70 13.16
CA GLN A 15 10.97 12.68 13.20
C GLN A 15 11.57 11.91 14.38
N ASN A 16 10.86 11.86 15.53
CA ASN A 16 11.30 11.18 16.73
C ASN A 16 10.68 9.78 16.91
N SER A 17 10.17 9.18 15.82
CA SER A 17 9.49 7.89 15.88
C SER A 17 10.44 6.75 16.20
N GLU A 18 9.94 5.73 16.88
CA GLU A 18 10.55 4.41 16.92
C GLU A 18 10.01 3.58 15.74
N ILE A 19 10.91 3.09 14.90
CA ILE A 19 10.59 2.32 13.69
C ILE A 19 11.09 0.91 13.86
N ALA A 20 10.19 -0.06 13.86
CA ALA A 20 10.48 -1.48 13.84
C ALA A 20 10.41 -1.98 12.39
N LEU A 21 11.55 -2.35 11.82
CA LEU A 21 11.63 -3.01 10.52
C LEU A 21 11.49 -4.51 10.71
N TYR A 22 10.53 -5.12 10.04
CA TYR A 22 10.29 -6.55 10.08
C TYR A 22 10.32 -7.15 8.66
N ASP A 23 11.06 -8.20 8.48
CA ASP A 23 11.07 -9.01 7.26
C ASP A 23 11.43 -10.47 7.57
N ILE A 24 11.08 -11.40 6.67
CA ILE A 24 11.50 -12.80 6.71
C ILE A 24 12.80 -13.04 5.93
N ASP A 25 13.28 -12.05 5.19
CA ASP A 25 14.48 -12.07 4.38
C ASP A 25 15.52 -11.12 4.99
N GLU A 26 16.67 -11.68 5.36
CA GLU A 26 17.72 -10.97 6.07
C GLU A 26 18.37 -9.88 5.20
N GLU A 27 18.67 -10.20 3.94
CA GLU A 27 19.33 -9.27 3.03
C GLU A 27 18.46 -8.01 2.81
N ARG A 28 17.19 -8.21 2.47
CA ARG A 28 16.21 -7.13 2.27
C ARG A 28 15.98 -6.30 3.54
N LEU A 29 15.97 -6.95 4.71
CA LEU A 29 15.84 -6.29 6.00
C LEU A 29 17.04 -5.37 6.27
N MET A 30 18.27 -5.89 6.05
CA MET A 30 19.49 -5.13 6.28
C MET A 30 19.69 -4.00 5.28
N GLU A 31 19.37 -4.20 4.01
CA GLU A 31 19.34 -3.12 3.01
C GLU A 31 18.36 -2.00 3.39
N SER A 32 17.17 -2.38 3.84
CA SER A 32 16.16 -1.41 4.30
C SER A 32 16.64 -0.63 5.51
N LYS A 33 17.30 -1.29 6.46
CA LYS A 33 17.91 -0.65 7.62
C LYS A 33 19.02 0.34 7.22
N LEU A 34 19.96 -0.10 6.42
CA LEU A 34 21.07 0.74 5.95
C LEU A 34 20.59 2.01 5.27
N MET A 35 19.57 1.87 4.43
CA MET A 35 18.96 2.98 3.71
C MET A 35 18.29 3.98 4.65
N LEU A 36 17.51 3.50 5.63
CA LEU A 36 16.84 4.37 6.59
C LEU A 36 17.80 5.00 7.59
N ASP A 37 18.83 4.28 8.04
CA ASP A 37 19.89 4.83 8.88
C ASP A 37 20.60 6.00 8.18
N ASN A 38 20.88 5.89 6.88
CA ASN A 38 21.47 6.95 6.08
C ASN A 38 20.53 8.17 5.97
N ILE A 39 19.23 7.97 5.74
CA ILE A 39 18.26 9.07 5.71
C ILE A 39 18.15 9.71 7.09
N ASN A 40 18.04 8.90 8.14
CA ASN A 40 17.92 9.38 9.52
C ASN A 40 19.15 10.23 9.93
N LYS A 41 20.34 9.76 9.59
CA LYS A 41 21.60 10.47 9.88
C LYS A 41 21.71 11.79 9.11
N ASN A 42 21.47 11.77 7.80
CA ASN A 42 21.77 12.91 6.93
C ASN A 42 20.65 13.96 6.88
N MET A 43 19.41 13.56 7.15
CA MET A 43 18.23 14.41 6.97
C MET A 43 17.36 14.56 8.23
N ASN A 44 17.61 13.78 9.28
CA ASN A 44 16.83 13.77 10.52
C ASN A 44 17.69 13.81 11.79
N GLU A 45 18.98 14.09 11.69
CA GLU A 45 19.90 14.25 12.84
C GLU A 45 19.90 13.04 13.80
N ASN A 46 19.64 11.84 13.29
CA ASN A 46 19.47 10.60 14.07
C ASN A 46 18.36 10.65 15.15
N ARG A 47 17.30 11.43 14.95
CA ARG A 47 16.23 11.55 15.93
C ARG A 47 15.36 10.30 16.06
N ALA A 48 15.21 9.54 14.98
CA ALA A 48 14.43 8.31 15.02
C ALA A 48 15.27 7.13 15.52
N LYS A 49 14.62 6.20 16.21
CA LYS A 49 15.22 4.91 16.59
C LYS A 49 14.76 3.83 15.62
N ILE A 50 15.70 3.16 14.94
CA ILE A 50 15.41 2.13 13.95
C ILE A 50 15.93 0.79 14.44
N SER A 51 15.01 -0.17 14.62
CA SER A 51 15.30 -1.53 15.06
C SER A 51 14.89 -2.54 13.98
N THR A 52 15.55 -3.70 13.94
CA THR A 52 15.28 -4.78 12.98
C THR A 52 14.82 -6.04 13.69
N TYR A 53 13.91 -6.78 13.07
CA TYR A 53 13.34 -8.02 13.53
C TYR A 53 13.24 -8.99 12.36
N LEU A 54 13.93 -10.12 12.45
CA LEU A 54 14.03 -11.10 11.37
C LEU A 54 13.22 -12.35 11.69
N GLY A 55 12.41 -12.79 10.73
CA GLY A 55 11.73 -14.07 10.82
C GLY A 55 10.44 -14.04 11.62
N VAL A 56 9.68 -15.12 11.52
CA VAL A 56 8.34 -15.22 12.13
C VAL A 56 8.40 -15.16 13.66
N GLU A 57 9.46 -15.66 14.25
CA GLU A 57 9.67 -15.72 15.71
C GLU A 57 9.78 -14.31 16.32
N GLU A 58 10.34 -13.36 15.57
CA GLU A 58 10.51 -11.97 16.02
C GLU A 58 9.31 -11.07 15.70
N ARG A 59 8.29 -11.57 15.00
CA ARG A 59 7.14 -10.77 14.55
C ARG A 59 6.39 -10.11 15.71
N LYS A 60 6.14 -10.82 16.81
CA LYS A 60 5.49 -10.24 18.00
C LYS A 60 6.33 -9.15 18.64
N ASN A 61 7.66 -9.32 18.67
CA ASN A 61 8.57 -8.30 19.19
C ASN A 61 8.55 -7.04 18.32
N ALA A 62 8.51 -7.21 16.98
CA ALA A 62 8.39 -6.10 16.04
C ALA A 62 7.06 -5.32 16.18
N LEU A 63 5.98 -6.03 16.46
CA LEU A 63 4.63 -5.45 16.58
C LEU A 63 4.35 -4.82 17.95
N LYS A 64 5.11 -5.21 18.96
CA LYS A 64 4.86 -4.82 20.35
C LYS A 64 4.72 -3.31 20.51
N ASP A 65 3.64 -2.88 21.16
CA ASP A 65 3.33 -1.48 21.48
C ASP A 65 3.21 -0.56 20.24
N SER A 66 3.11 -1.12 19.04
CA SER A 66 2.95 -0.35 17.80
C SER A 66 1.64 0.45 17.81
N LYS A 67 1.69 1.70 17.33
CA LYS A 67 0.51 2.52 17.07
C LYS A 67 0.04 2.41 15.62
N TYR A 68 0.99 2.26 14.71
CA TYR A 68 0.77 2.14 13.27
C TYR A 68 1.60 0.98 12.72
N ILE A 69 1.00 0.16 11.89
CA ILE A 69 1.64 -0.95 11.20
C ILE A 69 1.49 -0.71 9.71
N ILE A 70 2.59 -0.59 8.99
CA ILE A 70 2.60 -0.42 7.53
C ILE A 70 2.89 -1.78 6.91
N ASN A 71 1.88 -2.34 6.23
CA ASN A 71 1.98 -3.65 5.59
C ASN A 71 2.24 -3.52 4.10
N ALA A 72 3.37 -4.07 3.64
CA ALA A 72 3.77 -4.11 2.24
C ALA A 72 4.37 -5.48 1.88
N ILE A 73 3.89 -6.57 2.49
CA ILE A 73 4.39 -7.93 2.24
C ILE A 73 3.96 -8.44 0.86
N GLN A 74 4.75 -9.34 0.29
CA GLN A 74 4.39 -10.09 -0.90
C GLN A 74 4.65 -11.58 -0.68
N VAL A 75 3.59 -12.32 -0.40
CA VAL A 75 3.67 -13.77 -0.17
C VAL A 75 3.90 -14.50 -1.48
N GLY A 76 4.95 -15.32 -1.53
CA GLY A 76 5.34 -16.12 -2.69
C GLY A 76 6.20 -15.39 -3.72
N GLY A 77 6.51 -14.11 -3.51
CA GLY A 77 7.36 -13.32 -4.38
C GLY A 77 6.77 -13.04 -5.77
N TYR A 78 7.53 -12.38 -6.62
CA TYR A 78 7.16 -12.16 -8.02
C TYR A 78 7.25 -13.49 -8.78
N GLU A 79 8.38 -14.15 -8.71
CA GLU A 79 8.58 -15.51 -9.20
C GLU A 79 8.62 -16.48 -8.02
N PRO A 80 7.90 -17.60 -8.06
CA PRO A 80 7.02 -18.04 -9.15
C PRO A 80 5.59 -17.51 -9.07
N SER A 81 5.16 -16.94 -7.94
CA SER A 81 3.73 -16.81 -7.59
C SER A 81 2.98 -15.80 -8.44
N THR A 82 3.50 -14.58 -8.61
CA THR A 82 2.84 -13.57 -9.45
C THR A 82 2.81 -14.01 -10.93
N VAL A 83 3.88 -14.62 -11.42
CA VAL A 83 3.93 -15.17 -12.79
C VAL A 83 2.85 -16.23 -12.98
N ILE A 84 2.69 -17.16 -12.01
CA ILE A 84 1.66 -18.20 -12.05
C ILE A 84 0.25 -17.58 -12.04
N ASP A 85 0.02 -16.54 -11.28
CA ASP A 85 -1.26 -15.83 -11.17
C ASP A 85 -1.71 -15.23 -12.53
N PHE A 86 -0.77 -14.94 -13.43
CA PHE A 86 -1.05 -14.53 -14.82
C PHE A 86 -1.13 -15.71 -15.81
N GLU A 87 -0.20 -16.64 -15.74
CA GLU A 87 -0.09 -17.71 -16.72
C GLU A 87 -1.21 -18.76 -16.62
N ILE A 88 -1.72 -19.03 -15.40
CA ILE A 88 -2.84 -19.97 -15.26
C ILE A 88 -4.12 -19.43 -15.94
N PRO A 89 -4.61 -18.21 -15.64
CA PRO A 89 -5.79 -17.65 -16.31
C PRO A 89 -5.63 -17.59 -17.83
N LYS A 90 -4.44 -17.26 -18.31
CA LYS A 90 -4.13 -17.20 -19.75
C LYS A 90 -4.37 -18.51 -20.48
N LYS A 91 -4.07 -19.66 -19.83
CA LYS A 91 -4.35 -20.99 -20.38
C LYS A 91 -5.85 -21.25 -20.62
N TYR A 92 -6.72 -20.50 -19.92
CA TYR A 92 -8.18 -20.55 -20.08
C TYR A 92 -8.74 -19.37 -20.88
N GLY A 93 -7.90 -18.67 -21.64
CA GLY A 93 -8.30 -17.55 -22.50
C GLY A 93 -8.54 -16.22 -21.76
N LEU A 94 -8.18 -16.12 -20.50
CA LEU A 94 -8.34 -14.89 -19.71
C LEU A 94 -7.03 -14.10 -19.71
N GLN A 95 -7.03 -12.98 -20.42
CA GLN A 95 -5.90 -12.05 -20.41
C GLN A 95 -6.12 -10.97 -19.36
N GLN A 96 -5.28 -10.98 -18.31
CA GLN A 96 -5.33 -10.04 -17.22
C GLN A 96 -4.26 -8.96 -17.39
N THR A 97 -4.61 -7.70 -17.12
CA THR A 97 -3.67 -6.57 -17.10
C THR A 97 -3.21 -6.23 -15.68
N ILE A 98 -4.10 -6.37 -14.70
CA ILE A 98 -3.82 -6.07 -13.27
C ILE A 98 -4.15 -7.33 -12.45
N GLY A 99 -3.41 -8.42 -12.70
CA GLY A 99 -3.67 -9.73 -12.12
C GLY A 99 -3.28 -9.88 -10.66
N ASP A 100 -2.65 -8.88 -10.07
CA ASP A 100 -2.33 -8.88 -8.64
C ASP A 100 -3.42 -8.24 -7.77
N THR A 101 -4.42 -7.60 -8.38
CA THR A 101 -5.47 -6.84 -7.69
C THR A 101 -6.88 -7.32 -8.03
N LEU A 102 -7.14 -7.64 -9.29
CA LEU A 102 -8.47 -7.98 -9.82
C LEU A 102 -8.47 -9.36 -10.48
N GLY A 103 -9.68 -9.88 -10.73
CA GLY A 103 -9.88 -11.12 -11.46
C GLY A 103 -9.33 -12.36 -10.75
N ILE A 104 -9.08 -13.41 -11.52
CA ILE A 104 -8.64 -14.72 -11.01
C ILE A 104 -7.25 -14.64 -10.36
N GLY A 105 -6.32 -13.90 -10.93
CA GLY A 105 -4.98 -13.71 -10.36
C GLY A 105 -5.03 -12.99 -9.01
N GLY A 106 -5.88 -11.97 -8.87
CA GLY A 106 -6.13 -11.32 -7.60
C GLY A 106 -6.71 -12.27 -6.56
N ILE A 107 -7.62 -13.16 -6.95
CA ILE A 107 -8.17 -14.21 -6.06
C ILE A 107 -7.06 -15.16 -5.62
N PHE A 108 -6.22 -15.67 -6.52
CA PHE A 108 -5.11 -16.56 -6.18
C PHE A 108 -4.15 -15.90 -5.19
N ARG A 109 -3.79 -14.66 -5.46
CA ARG A 109 -2.91 -13.89 -4.58
C ARG A 109 -3.55 -13.64 -3.21
N ALA A 110 -4.85 -13.33 -3.16
CA ALA A 110 -5.58 -13.19 -1.90
C ALA A 110 -5.58 -14.48 -1.08
N LEU A 111 -5.93 -15.61 -1.69
CA LEU A 111 -5.98 -16.91 -1.02
C LEU A 111 -4.62 -17.32 -0.45
N ARG A 112 -3.53 -16.96 -1.10
CA ARG A 112 -2.17 -17.18 -0.65
C ARG A 112 -1.75 -16.25 0.50
N THR A 113 -2.23 -14.99 0.48
CA THR A 113 -1.80 -13.95 1.41
C THR A 113 -2.63 -13.90 2.69
N ILE A 114 -3.93 -14.18 2.62
CA ILE A 114 -4.86 -14.11 3.76
C ILE A 114 -4.41 -14.97 4.96
N PRO A 115 -3.95 -16.23 4.82
CA PRO A 115 -3.49 -17.00 5.96
C PRO A 115 -2.37 -16.30 6.74
N VAL A 116 -1.37 -15.77 6.04
CA VAL A 116 -0.26 -15.02 6.65
C VAL A 116 -0.75 -13.76 7.37
N LEU A 117 -1.69 -13.04 6.77
CA LEU A 117 -2.29 -11.85 7.39
C LEU A 117 -3.13 -12.21 8.61
N PHE A 118 -3.76 -13.37 8.63
CA PHE A 118 -4.52 -13.84 9.79
C PHE A 118 -3.61 -14.18 10.97
N ASP A 119 -2.44 -14.79 10.71
CA ASP A 119 -1.44 -15.00 11.75
C ASP A 119 -0.91 -13.67 12.31
N ILE A 120 -0.64 -12.69 11.45
CA ILE A 120 -0.28 -11.32 11.85
C ILE A 120 -1.40 -10.68 12.67
N ALA A 121 -2.66 -10.88 12.28
CA ALA A 121 -3.81 -10.34 12.99
C ALA A 121 -3.96 -10.88 14.42
N GLU A 122 -3.68 -12.17 14.63
CA GLU A 122 -3.67 -12.74 15.99
C GLU A 122 -2.52 -12.16 16.83
N ASP A 123 -1.33 -11.99 16.25
CA ASP A 123 -0.23 -11.34 16.95
C ASP A 123 -0.54 -9.87 17.31
N ILE A 124 -1.20 -9.13 16.42
CA ILE A 124 -1.66 -7.74 16.68
C ILE A 124 -2.61 -7.70 17.87
N LYS A 125 -3.58 -8.61 17.94
CA LYS A 125 -4.52 -8.68 19.06
C LYS A 125 -3.83 -8.93 20.40
N ASP A 126 -2.74 -9.72 20.37
CA ASP A 126 -1.97 -10.03 21.57
C ASP A 126 -1.14 -8.84 22.07
N VAL A 127 -0.41 -8.16 21.16
CA VAL A 127 0.66 -7.25 21.60
C VAL A 127 0.40 -5.77 21.28
N CYS A 128 -0.55 -5.44 20.38
CA CYS A 128 -0.91 -4.06 20.03
C CYS A 128 -2.36 -3.92 19.50
N PRO A 129 -3.39 -4.33 20.27
CA PRO A 129 -4.78 -4.45 19.80
C PRO A 129 -5.41 -3.12 19.34
N ASN A 130 -4.83 -2.00 19.67
CA ASN A 130 -5.31 -0.68 19.30
C ASN A 130 -4.59 -0.07 18.08
N ALA A 131 -3.60 -0.77 17.51
CA ALA A 131 -2.83 -0.31 16.37
C ALA A 131 -3.71 -0.12 15.11
N TRP A 132 -3.36 0.87 14.30
CA TRP A 132 -3.88 1.01 12.95
C TRP A 132 -3.03 0.21 11.97
N PHE A 133 -3.67 -0.67 11.20
CA PHE A 133 -3.03 -1.44 10.15
C PHE A 133 -3.23 -0.76 8.79
N LEU A 134 -2.14 -0.23 8.23
CA LEU A 134 -2.09 0.48 6.96
C LEU A 134 -1.68 -0.49 5.86
N ASN A 135 -2.65 -0.95 5.06
CA ASN A 135 -2.42 -2.01 4.09
C ASN A 135 -2.12 -1.47 2.69
N TYR A 136 -0.88 -1.64 2.23
CA TYR A 136 -0.45 -1.40 0.85
C TYR A 136 -0.42 -2.68 0.00
N THR A 137 -0.57 -3.85 0.61
CA THR A 137 -0.47 -5.14 -0.08
C THR A 137 -1.71 -5.40 -0.93
N ASN A 138 -1.49 -5.78 -2.19
CA ASN A 138 -2.54 -6.24 -3.09
C ASN A 138 -2.87 -7.73 -2.90
N PRO A 139 -4.11 -8.13 -3.19
CA PRO A 139 -5.27 -7.32 -3.62
C PRO A 139 -5.87 -6.52 -2.46
N MET A 140 -5.68 -5.22 -2.47
CA MET A 140 -5.91 -4.34 -1.32
C MET A 140 -7.33 -4.41 -0.76
N ALA A 141 -8.34 -4.38 -1.62
CA ALA A 141 -9.75 -4.42 -1.18
C ALA A 141 -10.09 -5.75 -0.48
N ILE A 142 -9.65 -6.89 -1.02
CA ILE A 142 -9.92 -8.21 -0.45
C ILE A 142 -9.22 -8.38 0.90
N LEU A 143 -7.93 -8.04 0.97
CA LEU A 143 -7.12 -8.20 2.17
C LEU A 143 -7.58 -7.27 3.30
N THR A 144 -7.89 -6.01 2.96
CA THR A 144 -8.46 -5.05 3.93
C THR A 144 -9.80 -5.55 4.47
N GLY A 145 -10.69 -6.03 3.59
CA GLY A 145 -11.98 -6.59 4.00
C GLY A 145 -11.84 -7.83 4.88
N ALA A 146 -10.86 -8.69 4.61
CA ALA A 146 -10.57 -9.88 5.43
C ALA A 146 -10.09 -9.49 6.84
N LEU A 147 -9.19 -8.51 6.96
CA LEU A 147 -8.68 -8.00 8.23
C LEU A 147 -9.76 -7.28 9.05
N LEU A 148 -10.62 -6.49 8.41
CA LEU A 148 -11.78 -5.87 9.07
C LEU A 148 -12.72 -6.92 9.66
N LYS A 149 -12.99 -8.01 8.93
CA LYS A 149 -13.78 -9.15 9.46
C LYS A 149 -13.12 -9.86 10.63
N LYS A 150 -11.79 -9.81 10.73
CA LYS A 150 -11.03 -10.30 11.89
C LYS A 150 -11.01 -9.31 13.05
N GLY A 151 -11.61 -8.14 12.92
CA GLY A 151 -11.66 -7.12 13.96
C GLY A 151 -10.41 -6.24 14.09
N ILE A 152 -9.53 -6.25 13.08
CA ILE A 152 -8.33 -5.38 13.04
C ILE A 152 -8.72 -4.00 12.52
N LYS A 153 -8.30 -2.94 13.20
CA LYS A 153 -8.44 -1.55 12.72
C LYS A 153 -7.58 -1.36 11.47
N THR A 154 -8.16 -1.54 10.29
CA THR A 154 -7.43 -1.58 9.02
C THR A 154 -7.94 -0.52 8.06
N VAL A 155 -7.02 0.09 7.33
CA VAL A 155 -7.31 0.93 6.16
C VAL A 155 -6.45 0.46 4.97
N GLY A 156 -7.08 0.30 3.82
CA GLY A 156 -6.39 0.02 2.56
C GLY A 156 -5.93 1.32 1.91
N LEU A 157 -4.69 1.36 1.45
CA LEU A 157 -4.07 2.54 0.86
C LEU A 157 -3.67 2.26 -0.59
N CYS A 158 -3.96 3.23 -1.45
CA CYS A 158 -3.56 3.23 -2.85
C CYS A 158 -3.38 4.69 -3.31
N HIS A 159 -2.50 4.91 -4.27
CA HIS A 159 -2.27 6.23 -4.88
C HIS A 159 -3.10 6.47 -6.15
N SER A 160 -3.84 5.46 -6.64
CA SER A 160 -4.54 5.52 -7.92
C SER A 160 -5.62 6.61 -7.98
N VAL A 161 -6.22 6.98 -6.84
CA VAL A 161 -7.24 8.05 -6.81
C VAL A 161 -6.64 9.39 -7.23
N GLN A 162 -5.54 9.80 -6.60
CA GLN A 162 -4.86 11.05 -6.90
C GLN A 162 -4.26 11.03 -8.32
N LYS A 163 -3.58 9.93 -8.66
CA LYS A 163 -2.92 9.78 -9.96
C LYS A 163 -3.90 9.72 -11.13
N CYS A 164 -5.05 9.08 -10.97
CA CYS A 164 -6.05 8.98 -12.03
C CYS A 164 -6.51 10.35 -12.54
N ALA A 165 -6.82 11.29 -11.66
CA ALA A 165 -7.25 12.62 -12.05
C ALA A 165 -6.12 13.40 -12.78
N GLU A 166 -4.90 13.35 -12.26
CA GLU A 166 -3.72 13.96 -12.88
C GLU A 166 -3.44 13.38 -14.27
N GLU A 167 -3.46 12.03 -14.39
CA GLU A 167 -3.17 11.32 -15.65
C GLU A 167 -4.23 11.59 -16.72
N ILE A 168 -5.51 11.63 -16.35
CA ILE A 168 -6.58 12.00 -17.29
C ILE A 168 -6.36 13.41 -17.83
N LEU A 169 -6.12 14.37 -16.95
CA LEU A 169 -5.91 15.76 -17.37
C LEU A 169 -4.63 15.94 -18.19
N THR A 170 -3.56 15.22 -17.85
CA THR A 170 -2.32 15.22 -18.62
C THR A 170 -2.56 14.63 -20.02
N GLY A 171 -3.27 13.50 -20.10
CA GLY A 171 -3.59 12.83 -21.37
C GLY A 171 -4.39 13.70 -22.35
N VAL A 172 -5.19 14.62 -21.84
CA VAL A 172 -5.97 15.58 -22.68
C VAL A 172 -5.37 16.99 -22.70
N ASN A 173 -4.11 17.16 -22.26
CA ASN A 173 -3.39 18.45 -22.21
C ASN A 173 -4.13 19.55 -21.44
N MET A 174 -4.71 19.22 -20.30
CA MET A 174 -5.42 20.17 -19.45
C MET A 174 -4.74 20.44 -18.10
N TYR A 175 -3.85 19.54 -17.64
CA TYR A 175 -3.35 19.54 -16.27
C TYR A 175 -2.66 20.86 -15.86
N GLU A 176 -1.81 21.42 -16.73
CA GLU A 176 -1.08 22.66 -16.45
C GLU A 176 -1.97 23.92 -16.32
N ASN A 177 -3.19 23.84 -16.80
CA ASN A 177 -4.15 24.96 -16.76
C ASN A 177 -5.12 24.88 -15.57
N VAL A 178 -5.08 23.80 -14.78
CA VAL A 178 -5.95 23.59 -13.62
C VAL A 178 -5.30 24.26 -12.39
N LYS A 179 -6.12 25.01 -11.64
CA LYS A 179 -5.66 25.78 -10.48
C LYS A 179 -6.07 25.17 -9.15
N ASP A 180 -7.30 24.65 -9.06
CA ASP A 180 -7.88 24.04 -7.86
C ASP A 180 -8.61 22.75 -8.24
N LEU A 181 -7.82 21.69 -8.46
CA LEU A 181 -8.35 20.38 -8.86
C LEU A 181 -9.03 19.68 -7.68
N GLN A 182 -10.34 19.42 -7.86
CA GLN A 182 -11.12 18.61 -6.93
C GLN A 182 -11.75 17.43 -7.68
N TRP A 183 -11.95 16.30 -7.01
CA TRP A 183 -12.57 15.11 -7.61
C TRP A 183 -13.36 14.30 -6.58
N LYS A 184 -14.34 13.52 -7.08
CA LYS A 184 -15.04 12.49 -6.30
C LYS A 184 -14.93 11.16 -7.02
N ILE A 185 -14.44 10.15 -6.31
CA ILE A 185 -14.28 8.78 -6.79
C ILE A 185 -15.03 7.84 -5.86
N ALA A 186 -15.77 6.88 -6.43
CA ALA A 186 -16.45 5.84 -5.66
C ALA A 186 -16.33 4.48 -6.33
N GLY A 187 -16.15 3.45 -5.52
CA GLY A 187 -15.97 2.07 -5.94
C GLY A 187 -15.02 1.32 -5.03
N ILE A 188 -14.53 0.16 -5.48
CA ILE A 188 -13.48 -0.58 -4.80
C ILE A 188 -12.12 -0.30 -5.44
N ASN A 189 -11.04 -0.61 -4.74
CA ASN A 189 -9.68 -0.44 -5.24
C ASN A 189 -9.51 -1.04 -6.65
N HIS A 190 -8.98 -0.25 -7.58
CA HIS A 190 -8.78 -0.54 -9.00
C HIS A 190 -10.07 -0.85 -9.81
N GLN A 191 -11.25 -0.70 -9.21
CA GLN A 191 -12.55 -0.80 -9.87
C GLN A 191 -13.49 0.26 -9.31
N ALA A 192 -13.20 1.51 -9.63
CA ALA A 192 -13.92 2.68 -9.16
C ALA A 192 -14.28 3.62 -10.32
N TRP A 193 -15.20 4.53 -10.05
CA TRP A 193 -15.69 5.52 -10.99
C TRP A 193 -15.28 6.91 -10.57
N LEU A 194 -14.73 7.69 -11.49
CA LEU A 194 -14.55 9.12 -11.32
C LEU A 194 -15.92 9.79 -11.55
N LEU A 195 -16.57 10.16 -10.46
CA LEU A 195 -17.94 10.69 -10.48
C LEU A 195 -17.98 12.19 -10.79
N GLU A 196 -16.99 12.93 -10.32
CA GLU A 196 -16.89 14.37 -10.45
C GLU A 196 -15.43 14.78 -10.61
N ILE A 197 -15.17 15.75 -11.45
CA ILE A 197 -13.87 16.41 -11.56
C ILE A 197 -14.10 17.89 -11.84
N THR A 198 -13.57 18.76 -10.99
CA THR A 198 -13.80 20.21 -11.06
C THR A 198 -12.50 20.98 -10.95
N ASP A 199 -12.48 22.19 -11.53
CA ASP A 199 -11.45 23.22 -11.34
C ASP A 199 -12.13 24.51 -10.84
N GLU A 200 -11.63 25.05 -9.73
CA GLU A 200 -12.25 26.23 -9.07
C GLU A 200 -13.79 26.08 -8.90
N GLY A 201 -14.24 24.85 -8.61
CA GLY A 201 -15.65 24.48 -8.43
C GLY A 201 -16.48 24.35 -9.71
N LYS A 202 -15.87 24.47 -10.89
CA LYS A 202 -16.55 24.27 -12.19
C LYS A 202 -16.31 22.85 -12.69
N ASP A 203 -17.37 22.19 -13.16
CA ASP A 203 -17.28 20.89 -13.79
C ASP A 203 -16.48 20.96 -15.10
N ILE A 204 -15.37 20.23 -15.17
CA ILE A 204 -14.50 20.15 -16.34
C ILE A 204 -14.66 18.82 -17.10
N TYR A 205 -15.53 17.92 -16.66
CA TYR A 205 -15.81 16.66 -17.32
C TYR A 205 -16.24 16.80 -18.80
N PRO A 206 -17.14 17.77 -19.16
CA PRO A 206 -17.52 17.96 -20.56
C PRO A 206 -16.33 18.30 -21.47
N GLU A 207 -15.40 19.12 -21.00
CA GLU A 207 -14.21 19.49 -21.77
C GLU A 207 -13.23 18.31 -21.91
N ILE A 208 -13.04 17.51 -20.86
CA ILE A 208 -12.26 16.28 -20.91
C ILE A 208 -12.80 15.35 -21.99
N LYS A 209 -14.10 15.07 -21.99
CA LYS A 209 -14.76 14.20 -22.98
C LYS A 209 -14.65 14.71 -24.42
N LYS A 210 -14.58 16.02 -24.60
CA LYS A 210 -14.42 16.63 -25.93
C LYS A 210 -13.01 16.47 -26.49
N ARG A 211 -12.00 16.40 -25.58
CA ARG A 211 -10.58 16.30 -25.97
C ARG A 211 -10.07 14.85 -26.06
N ALA A 212 -10.77 13.90 -25.40
CA ALA A 212 -10.44 12.48 -25.44
C ALA A 212 -10.89 11.83 -26.74
#